data_a74ae94d40b03f8bcbd7997a4232a53e
#
_entry.id   a74ae94d40b03f8bcbd7997a4232a53e
#
_cell.length_a   1.000
_cell.length_b   1.000
_cell.length_c   1.000
_cell.angle_alpha   90.00
_cell.angle_beta   90.00
_cell.angle_gamma   90.00
#
_symmetry.space_group_name_H-M   'P 1'
#
loop_
_entity.id
_entity.type
_entity.pdbx_description
1 polymer ?
#
loop_
_entity_poly.entity_id
_entity_poly.type
_entity_poly.pdbx_seq_one_letter_code
_entity_poly.pdbx_strand_id
1 'polypeptide(L)'
;MEITSHEDLALLLLILQELGEDGCEAIGLLPMPSLRHSGYSAAPENSLSFASTGGDGVHFNFLRQADQPPISWPVVMTVPMSFDRPNLVVGSDLRDFLALGMSVVR
;
A
#
# COMPACT_ATOMS: atom_id res chain seq x y z
N MET A 1 -3.67 16.40 2.57
CA MET A 1 -4.62 15.34 2.18
C MET A 1 -5.19 14.64 3.39
N GLU A 2 -6.47 14.68 3.55
CA GLU A 2 -7.13 14.02 4.67
C GLU A 2 -7.40 12.56 4.38
N ILE A 3 -6.85 11.68 5.21
CA ILE A 3 -7.03 10.24 5.05
C ILE A 3 -7.75 9.67 6.27
N THR A 4 -8.15 10.54 7.20
CA THR A 4 -8.80 10.08 8.43
C THR A 4 -10.12 9.37 8.16
N SER A 5 -10.71 9.55 6.99
CA SER A 5 -11.96 8.89 6.62
C SER A 5 -11.79 7.47 6.10
N HIS A 6 -10.55 7.01 5.93
CA HIS A 6 -10.29 5.67 5.39
C HIS A 6 -10.32 4.65 6.53
N GLU A 7 -11.50 4.10 6.78
CA GLU A 7 -11.70 3.20 7.92
C GLU A 7 -10.88 1.91 7.80
N ASP A 8 -10.80 1.37 6.58
CA ASP A 8 -10.06 0.13 6.38
C ASP A 8 -8.57 0.32 6.63
N LEU A 9 -8.03 1.47 6.23
CA LEU A 9 -6.63 1.77 6.50
C LEU A 9 -6.38 1.94 7.98
N ALA A 10 -7.28 2.62 8.69
CA ALA A 10 -7.15 2.81 10.12
C ALA A 10 -7.12 1.47 10.84
N LEU A 11 -8.00 0.55 10.44
CA LEU A 11 -8.04 -0.79 11.03
C LEU A 11 -6.76 -1.56 10.73
N LEU A 12 -6.28 -1.49 9.50
CA LEU A 12 -5.04 -2.15 9.13
C LEU A 12 -3.87 -1.64 9.97
N LEU A 13 -3.76 -0.33 10.13
CA LEU A 13 -2.66 0.25 10.90
C LEU A 13 -2.71 -0.19 12.36
N LEU A 14 -3.91 -0.31 12.94
CA LEU A 14 -4.05 -0.83 14.29
C LEU A 14 -3.56 -2.27 14.38
N ILE A 15 -3.93 -3.09 13.41
CA ILE A 15 -3.50 -4.50 13.38
C ILE A 15 -1.98 -4.59 13.27
N LEU A 16 -1.38 -3.81 12.39
CA LEU A 16 0.07 -3.82 12.22
C LEU A 16 0.78 -3.34 13.47
N GLN A 17 0.20 -2.37 14.17
CA GLN A 17 0.75 -1.89 15.42
C GLN A 17 0.74 -2.98 16.48
N GLU A 18 -0.36 -3.77 16.54
CA GLU A 18 -0.47 -4.87 17.49
C GLU A 18 0.52 -5.99 17.18
N LEU A 19 0.79 -6.23 15.90
CA LEU A 19 1.72 -7.28 15.50
C LEU A 19 3.17 -6.93 15.84
N GLY A 20 3.48 -5.65 15.89
CA GLY A 20 4.84 -5.22 16.12
C GLY A 20 5.73 -5.44 14.91
N GLU A 21 6.99 -5.07 15.03
CA GLU A 21 7.93 -5.13 13.91
C GLU A 21 8.13 -6.55 13.41
N ASP A 22 8.33 -7.49 14.34
CA ASP A 22 8.56 -8.88 13.94
C ASP A 22 7.34 -9.48 13.23
N GLY A 23 6.15 -9.19 13.74
CA GLY A 23 4.92 -9.69 13.12
C GLY A 23 4.70 -9.09 11.75
N CYS A 24 4.98 -7.81 11.59
CA CYS A 24 4.84 -7.14 10.29
C CYS A 24 5.81 -7.75 9.27
N GLU A 25 7.04 -8.01 9.67
CA GLU A 25 8.02 -8.64 8.78
C GLU A 25 7.59 -10.03 8.38
N ALA A 26 6.98 -10.77 9.31
CA ALA A 26 6.54 -12.13 9.04
C ALA A 26 5.49 -12.18 7.93
N ILE A 27 4.60 -11.19 7.88
CA ILE A 27 3.57 -11.14 6.84
C ILE A 27 4.01 -10.33 5.62
N GLY A 28 5.17 -9.67 5.70
CA GLY A 28 5.69 -8.90 4.57
C GLY A 28 4.98 -7.57 4.35
N LEU A 29 4.47 -6.97 5.42
CA LEU A 29 3.74 -5.70 5.31
C LEU A 29 4.14 -4.78 6.45
N LEU A 30 4.98 -3.80 6.13
CA LEU A 30 5.50 -2.84 7.09
C LEU A 30 4.79 -1.49 6.89
N PRO A 31 4.19 -0.92 7.94
CA PRO A 31 3.46 0.34 7.78
C PRO A 31 4.41 1.50 7.50
N MET A 32 3.92 2.45 6.70
CA MET A 32 4.65 3.69 6.46
C MET A 32 4.20 4.72 7.50
N PRO A 33 5.12 5.55 7.99
CA PRO A 33 4.79 6.49 9.06
C PRO A 33 3.82 7.59 8.63
N SER A 34 3.78 7.92 7.35
CA SER A 34 2.83 8.91 6.86
C SER A 34 2.42 8.53 5.44
N LEU A 35 1.22 8.95 5.07
CA LEU A 35 0.66 8.61 3.77
C LEU A 35 1.04 9.68 2.76
N ARG A 36 2.03 9.38 1.92
CA ARG A 36 2.52 10.32 0.91
C ARG A 36 3.21 9.54 -0.19
N HIS A 37 3.56 10.24 -1.26
CA HIS A 37 4.30 9.64 -2.37
C HIS A 37 5.62 9.07 -1.83
N SER A 38 5.99 7.90 -2.32
CA SER A 38 7.18 7.19 -1.83
C SER A 38 8.49 7.86 -2.21
N GLY A 39 8.47 8.69 -3.26
CA GLY A 39 9.68 9.31 -3.77
C GLY A 39 10.34 8.53 -4.88
N TYR A 40 9.93 7.30 -5.15
CA TYR A 40 10.47 6.52 -6.25
C TYR A 40 9.90 7.02 -7.58
N SER A 41 10.76 7.22 -8.56
CA SER A 41 10.31 7.68 -9.87
C SER A 41 9.43 6.65 -10.58
N ALA A 42 9.57 5.38 -10.22
CA ALA A 42 8.74 4.31 -10.79
C ALA A 42 7.31 4.36 -10.27
N ALA A 43 7.07 4.96 -9.11
CA ALA A 43 5.73 5.03 -8.54
C ALA A 43 4.89 6.07 -9.27
N PRO A 44 3.58 5.82 -9.48
CA PRO A 44 2.72 6.80 -10.12
C PRO A 44 2.72 8.12 -9.36
N GLU A 45 2.59 9.24 -10.09
CA GLU A 45 2.63 10.55 -9.47
C GLU A 45 1.49 10.77 -8.47
N ASN A 46 0.35 10.15 -8.74
CA ASN A 46 -0.83 10.28 -7.88
C ASN A 46 -0.93 9.17 -6.85
N SER A 47 0.18 8.49 -6.55
CA SER A 47 0.17 7.41 -5.57
C SER A 47 0.55 7.91 -4.18
N LEU A 48 -0.01 7.25 -3.17
CA LEU A 48 0.29 7.53 -1.77
C LEU A 48 0.67 6.21 -1.11
N SER A 49 1.91 6.10 -0.68
CA SER A 49 2.43 4.85 -0.12
C SER A 49 1.95 4.65 1.30
N PHE A 50 1.43 3.46 1.60
CA PHE A 50 0.96 3.15 2.97
C PHE A 50 1.71 1.99 3.62
N ALA A 51 2.42 1.18 2.85
CA ALA A 51 3.15 0.04 3.40
C ALA A 51 4.25 -0.39 2.46
N SER A 52 5.22 -1.12 2.98
CA SER A 52 6.32 -1.67 2.19
C SER A 52 6.54 -3.13 2.57
N THR A 53 7.30 -3.84 1.74
CA THR A 53 7.69 -5.21 2.08
C THR A 53 8.99 -5.27 2.88
N GLY A 54 9.68 -4.14 2.96
CA GLY A 54 10.95 -4.06 3.69
C GLY A 54 12.17 -4.37 2.86
N GLY A 55 12.01 -4.68 1.56
CA GLY A 55 13.16 -5.01 0.71
C GLY A 55 12.98 -4.55 -0.72
N ASP A 56 14.10 -4.23 -1.37
CA ASP A 56 14.17 -3.89 -2.79
C ASP A 56 13.29 -2.72 -3.20
N GLY A 57 12.87 -1.90 -2.25
CA GLY A 57 12.02 -0.75 -2.53
C GLY A 57 10.58 -1.10 -2.89
N VAL A 58 10.20 -2.36 -2.80
CA VAL A 58 8.83 -2.79 -3.09
C VAL A 58 7.89 -2.22 -2.05
N HIS A 59 6.83 -1.56 -2.52
CA HIS A 59 5.88 -0.92 -1.61
C HIS A 59 4.49 -0.90 -2.21
N PHE A 60 3.51 -0.61 -1.36
CA PHE A 60 2.11 -0.59 -1.73
C PHE A 60 1.56 0.81 -1.62
N ASN A 61 0.80 1.23 -2.61
CA ASN A 61 0.27 2.57 -2.71
C ASN A 61 -1.23 2.54 -2.95
N PHE A 62 -1.91 3.60 -2.46
CA PHE A 62 -3.22 3.94 -3.01
C PHE A 62 -3.01 4.75 -4.26
N LEU A 63 -3.79 4.49 -5.29
CA LEU A 63 -3.80 5.31 -6.50
C LEU A 63 -4.92 6.33 -6.34
N ARG A 64 -4.54 7.57 -6.07
CA ARG A 64 -5.50 8.63 -5.75
C ARG A 64 -6.40 8.93 -6.95
N GLN A 65 -7.69 8.94 -6.70
CA GLN A 65 -8.71 9.25 -7.70
C GLN A 65 -9.48 10.48 -7.22
N ALA A 66 -9.41 11.58 -7.98
CA ALA A 66 -9.96 12.86 -7.53
C ALA A 66 -11.46 12.80 -7.28
N ASP A 67 -12.18 11.97 -8.04
CA ASP A 67 -13.64 11.90 -7.96
C ASP A 67 -14.14 10.71 -7.13
N GLN A 68 -13.25 10.06 -6.39
CA GLN A 68 -13.60 8.91 -5.57
C GLN A 68 -13.13 9.11 -4.14
N PRO A 69 -13.91 8.59 -3.16
CA PRO A 69 -13.44 8.64 -1.78
C PRO A 69 -12.23 7.71 -1.58
N PRO A 70 -11.38 8.01 -0.59
CA PRO A 70 -10.16 7.20 -0.38
C PRO A 70 -10.42 5.71 -0.21
N ILE A 71 -11.55 5.33 0.38
CA ILE A 71 -11.86 3.93 0.62
C ILE A 71 -12.06 3.16 -0.70
N SER A 72 -12.30 3.86 -1.80
CA SER A 72 -12.48 3.26 -3.12
C SER A 72 -11.24 3.31 -3.99
N TRP A 73 -10.14 3.85 -3.49
CA TRP A 73 -8.92 3.97 -4.28
C TRP A 73 -8.28 2.60 -4.50
N PRO A 74 -7.84 2.31 -5.73
CA PRO A 74 -7.13 1.05 -5.99
C PRO A 74 -5.81 0.97 -5.24
N VAL A 75 -5.37 -0.26 -5.01
CA VAL A 75 -4.07 -0.53 -4.40
C VAL A 75 -3.12 -1.00 -5.50
N VAL A 76 -1.95 -0.37 -5.56
CA VAL A 76 -0.93 -0.66 -6.56
C VAL A 76 0.35 -1.06 -5.84
N MET A 77 0.95 -2.17 -6.27
CA MET A 77 2.27 -2.58 -5.80
C MET A 77 3.31 -2.01 -6.76
N THR A 78 4.28 -1.29 -6.23
CA THR A 78 5.38 -0.76 -7.03
C THR A 78 6.65 -1.54 -6.75
N VAL A 79 7.26 -2.05 -7.83
CA VAL A 79 8.51 -2.80 -7.76
C VAL A 79 9.53 -2.03 -8.58
N PRO A 80 10.31 -1.13 -7.94
CA PRO A 80 11.21 -0.24 -8.69
C PRO A 80 12.24 -0.96 -9.55
N MET A 81 12.61 -2.17 -9.16
CA MET A 81 13.60 -2.95 -9.91
C MET A 81 13.02 -3.60 -11.16
N SER A 82 11.70 -3.58 -11.33
CA SER A 82 11.06 -4.15 -12.51
C SER A 82 10.88 -3.04 -13.54
N PHE A 83 11.87 -2.87 -14.40
CA PHE A 83 11.90 -1.74 -15.31
C PHE A 83 10.78 -1.74 -16.34
N ASP A 84 10.32 -2.92 -16.75
CA ASP A 84 9.26 -3.02 -17.75
C ASP A 84 7.89 -2.75 -17.17
N ARG A 85 7.61 -3.30 -15.99
CA ARG A 85 6.30 -3.18 -15.36
C ARG A 85 6.47 -2.96 -13.86
N PRO A 86 6.84 -1.75 -13.48
CA PRO A 86 7.07 -1.50 -12.05
C PRO A 86 5.79 -1.45 -11.23
N ASN A 87 4.63 -1.23 -11.86
CA ASN A 87 3.39 -1.05 -11.13
C ASN A 87 2.37 -2.10 -11.52
N LEU A 88 1.77 -2.73 -10.50
CA LEU A 88 0.77 -3.77 -10.68
C LEU A 88 -0.41 -3.47 -9.76
N VAL A 89 -1.61 -3.42 -10.32
CA VAL A 89 -2.82 -3.26 -9.51
C VAL A 89 -3.06 -4.57 -8.78
N VAL A 90 -3.07 -4.52 -7.45
CA VAL A 90 -3.20 -5.71 -6.61
C VAL A 90 -4.51 -5.72 -5.83
N GLY A 91 -5.34 -4.70 -5.98
CA GLY A 91 -6.65 -4.66 -5.38
C GLY A 91 -7.43 -3.48 -5.93
N SER A 92 -8.75 -3.67 -6.08
CA SER A 92 -9.62 -2.59 -6.52
C SER A 92 -9.80 -1.54 -5.40
N ASP A 93 -9.59 -1.96 -4.16
CA ASP A 93 -9.52 -1.10 -2.99
C ASP A 93 -8.73 -1.84 -1.93
N LEU A 94 -8.55 -1.23 -0.75
CA LEU A 94 -7.77 -1.85 0.30
C LEU A 94 -8.42 -3.14 0.81
N ARG A 95 -9.73 -3.14 0.93
CA ARG A 95 -10.44 -4.33 1.41
C ARG A 95 -10.23 -5.51 0.46
N ASP A 96 -10.31 -5.26 -0.84
CA ASP A 96 -10.09 -6.29 -1.86
C ASP A 96 -8.66 -6.83 -1.77
N PHE A 97 -7.68 -5.93 -1.63
CA PHE A 97 -6.27 -6.30 -1.48
C PHE A 97 -6.08 -7.22 -0.27
N LEU A 98 -6.67 -6.86 0.87
CA LEU A 98 -6.54 -7.66 2.09
C LEU A 98 -7.29 -8.97 1.99
N ALA A 99 -8.43 -8.98 1.30
CA ALA A 99 -9.22 -10.20 1.12
C ALA A 99 -8.47 -11.25 0.30
N LEU A 100 -7.62 -10.80 -0.63
CA LEU A 100 -6.77 -11.71 -1.39
C LEU A 100 -5.62 -12.27 -0.56
N GLY A 101 -5.50 -11.84 0.69
CA GLY A 101 -4.45 -12.32 1.59
C GLY A 101 -3.07 -11.89 1.13
N MET A 102 -3.02 -10.85 0.28
CA MET A 102 -1.77 -10.35 -0.29
C MET A 102 -1.01 -11.42 -1.08
N SER A 103 -1.73 -12.45 -1.54
CA SER A 103 -1.11 -13.56 -2.26
C SER A 103 -0.45 -13.13 -3.55
N VAL A 104 -0.88 -12.01 -4.13
CA VAL A 104 -0.30 -11.49 -5.37
C VAL A 104 1.10 -10.92 -5.17
N VAL A 105 1.51 -10.76 -3.93
CA VAL A 105 2.84 -10.21 -3.60
C VAL A 105 3.95 -11.23 -3.83
N ARG A 106 3.62 -12.47 -3.93
CA ARG A 106 4.62 -13.53 -4.07
C ARG A 106 5.17 -13.68 -5.45
#